data_0c54d21b94b52c33ff2db31561dbc28e
#
_entry.id   0c54d21b94b52c33ff2db31561dbc28e
#
_cell.length_a   1.000
_cell.length_b   1.000
_cell.length_c   1.000
_cell.angle_alpha   90.00
_cell.angle_beta   90.00
_cell.angle_gamma   90.00
#
_symmetry.space_group_name_H-M   'P 1'
#
loop_
_entity.id
_entity.type
_entity.pdbx_description
1 polymer ?
#
loop_
_entity_poly.entity_id
_entity_poly.type
_entity_poly.pdbx_seq_one_letter_code
_entity_poly.pdbx_strand_id
1 'polypeptide(L)'
;VKHIKRILIPALVLIIAVCLILILLRNKESAKTTYTFAEVTRGDIENTVDATGTIEPVTTVEVGTQVSGIIDRIFVDFNDHVTRNQLMAVIDTTILSLQVRDARASVIRNQAQYDQAKYNFERTEKLYQQNLLSEYEFITAKSNYQSALSTLMSAQNNLERAERNMRYAFIRSPIDGTVIYREVEEGQTVASSFQTPRLFLIAEDLSKMEIHALVDESEIGLIKEGQSVRFNVQAHEDDTFYGLVRQVWLQPETVQNVVNYTVVVDAENPDGLLLPGMTAMLEFLVEQKKDVLTVPVAATKLQPTESMMKIMFENRRKQMEARGDSVRAPRGGFSGNFNRQRTGGETGSGMPMMNLSNFALLWYLDENKNLQAAPVRTGSSDGRNIEITPMREIKIEPGLQVISGIESNEAAATQNMPRMGGFRRGPF
;
A
#
# COMPACT_ATOMS: atom_id res chain seq x y z
N VAL A 1 28.03 0.48 91.47
CA VAL A 1 27.00 0.48 90.42
C VAL A 1 27.42 1.36 89.21
N LYS A 2 28.38 2.35 89.37
CA LYS A 2 28.78 3.29 88.26
C LYS A 2 29.71 2.67 87.22
N HIS A 3 30.46 1.61 87.51
CA HIS A 3 31.42 0.98 86.55
C HIS A 3 30.78 -0.07 85.58
N ILE A 4 29.72 -0.69 85.99
CA ILE A 4 29.05 -1.72 85.17
C ILE A 4 28.39 -1.08 83.95
N LYS A 5 27.83 0.13 84.09
CA LYS A 5 27.19 0.84 82.92
C LYS A 5 28.19 1.29 81.86
N ARG A 6 29.46 1.49 82.17
CA ARG A 6 30.53 1.94 81.23
C ARG A 6 31.00 0.80 80.31
N ILE A 7 30.76 -0.47 80.67
CA ILE A 7 31.15 -1.64 79.87
C ILE A 7 29.92 -2.20 79.08
N LEU A 8 28.73 -2.06 79.64
CA LEU A 8 27.52 -2.56 78.99
C LEU A 8 27.10 -1.78 77.71
N ILE A 9 27.34 -0.50 77.67
CA ILE A 9 27.01 0.38 76.54
C ILE A 9 27.84 0.00 75.29
N PRO A 10 29.19 -0.07 75.34
CA PRO A 10 29.97 -0.43 74.14
C PRO A 10 29.81 -1.88 73.76
N ALA A 11 29.49 -2.82 74.66
CA ALA A 11 29.17 -4.21 74.35
C ALA A 11 27.81 -4.31 73.57
N LEU A 12 26.79 -3.53 73.92
CA LEU A 12 25.51 -3.47 73.23
C LEU A 12 25.66 -2.85 71.81
N VAL A 13 26.50 -1.81 71.67
CA VAL A 13 26.79 -1.20 70.35
C VAL A 13 27.52 -2.19 69.45
N LEU A 14 28.45 -2.98 69.99
CA LEU A 14 29.17 -4.01 69.23
C LEU A 14 28.24 -5.12 68.77
N ILE A 15 27.30 -5.55 69.60
CA ILE A 15 26.29 -6.60 69.26
C ILE A 15 25.35 -6.05 68.14
N ILE A 16 24.92 -4.80 68.26
CA ILE A 16 24.10 -4.16 67.25
C ILE A 16 24.85 -4.01 65.91
N ALA A 17 26.13 -3.63 65.95
CA ALA A 17 26.96 -3.52 64.75
C ALA A 17 27.17 -4.89 64.07
N VAL A 18 27.43 -5.95 64.86
CA VAL A 18 27.58 -7.31 64.34
C VAL A 18 26.23 -7.86 63.79
N CYS A 19 25.12 -7.61 64.48
CA CYS A 19 23.80 -7.91 63.90
C CYS A 19 23.49 -7.15 62.61
N LEU A 20 23.85 -5.86 62.52
CA LEU A 20 23.68 -5.07 61.30
C LEU A 20 24.54 -5.60 60.14
N ILE A 21 25.78 -5.99 60.44
CA ILE A 21 26.70 -6.59 59.46
C ILE A 21 26.18 -7.95 59.02
N LEU A 22 25.64 -8.79 59.92
CA LEU A 22 25.05 -10.08 59.62
C LEU A 22 23.75 -9.92 58.78
N ILE A 23 22.95 -8.90 59.07
CA ILE A 23 21.76 -8.56 58.26
C ILE A 23 22.16 -8.09 56.87
N LEU A 24 23.18 -7.26 56.73
CA LEU A 24 23.71 -6.78 55.44
C LEU A 24 24.36 -7.90 54.61
N LEU A 25 25.01 -8.87 55.27
CA LEU A 25 25.58 -10.06 54.63
C LEU A 25 24.49 -11.09 54.22
N ARG A 26 23.39 -11.14 54.95
CA ARG A 26 22.26 -12.03 54.65
C ARG A 26 21.36 -11.53 53.52
N ASN A 27 21.36 -10.23 53.23
CA ASN A 27 20.56 -9.64 52.15
C ASN A 27 21.21 -9.71 50.76
N LYS A 28 22.29 -10.46 50.57
CA LYS A 28 22.76 -10.88 49.25
C LYS A 28 22.04 -12.16 48.80
N GLU A 29 20.70 -12.21 48.90
CA GLU A 29 19.98 -13.17 48.12
C GLU A 29 20.09 -12.79 46.65
N SER A 30 20.80 -13.61 45.89
CA SER A 30 20.85 -13.54 44.43
C SER A 30 19.42 -13.52 43.93
N ALA A 31 19.01 -12.41 43.31
CA ALA A 31 17.72 -12.32 42.65
C ALA A 31 17.60 -13.50 41.71
N LYS A 32 16.66 -14.42 42.02
CA LYS A 32 16.34 -15.55 41.14
C LYS A 32 15.79 -14.99 39.86
N THR A 33 16.62 -14.95 38.84
CA THR A 33 16.23 -14.59 37.49
C THR A 33 15.36 -15.72 36.95
N THR A 34 14.09 -15.47 36.69
CA THR A 34 13.19 -16.43 36.05
C THR A 34 13.31 -16.26 34.55
N TYR A 35 13.53 -17.37 33.84
CA TYR A 35 13.64 -17.36 32.38
C TYR A 35 12.32 -17.86 31.78
N THR A 36 11.85 -17.18 30.76
CA THR A 36 10.76 -17.66 29.91
C THR A 36 11.38 -18.44 28.76
N PHE A 37 10.88 -19.65 28.53
CA PHE A 37 11.38 -20.55 27.50
C PHE A 37 10.45 -20.57 26.29
N ALA A 38 11.03 -20.77 25.11
CA ALA A 38 10.34 -21.11 23.89
C ALA A 38 11.07 -22.28 23.23
N GLU A 39 10.38 -23.03 22.40
CA GLU A 39 10.97 -24.17 21.69
C GLU A 39 11.41 -23.79 20.30
N VAL A 40 12.52 -24.39 19.86
CA VAL A 40 12.93 -24.39 18.44
C VAL A 40 11.98 -25.32 17.70
N THR A 41 11.27 -24.81 16.72
CA THR A 41 10.36 -25.62 15.90
C THR A 41 10.84 -25.68 14.46
N ARG A 42 10.38 -26.67 13.69
CA ARG A 42 10.46 -26.65 12.25
C ARG A 42 9.12 -26.24 11.69
N GLY A 43 9.14 -25.33 10.76
CA GLY A 43 7.94 -24.84 10.13
C GLY A 43 8.23 -23.99 8.90
N ASP A 44 7.17 -23.58 8.26
CA ASP A 44 7.22 -22.67 7.12
C ASP A 44 7.23 -21.23 7.65
N ILE A 45 8.07 -20.39 7.05
CA ILE A 45 8.08 -18.94 7.29
C ILE A 45 7.68 -18.26 6.00
N GLU A 46 6.70 -17.40 6.11
CA GLU A 46 6.25 -16.50 5.05
C GLU A 46 6.54 -15.06 5.49
N ASN A 47 7.26 -14.34 4.65
CA ASN A 47 7.42 -12.90 4.81
C ASN A 47 6.40 -12.21 3.90
N THR A 48 5.45 -11.51 4.49
CA THR A 48 4.38 -10.81 3.80
C THR A 48 4.51 -9.30 3.98
N VAL A 49 4.04 -8.57 2.98
CA VAL A 49 3.77 -7.13 3.08
C VAL A 49 2.26 -6.96 3.09
N ASP A 50 1.75 -6.27 4.10
CA ASP A 50 0.33 -6.05 4.29
C ASP A 50 -0.08 -4.72 3.68
N ALA A 51 -1.19 -4.71 2.94
CA ALA A 51 -1.74 -3.49 2.36
C ALA A 51 -3.26 -3.54 2.33
N THR A 52 -3.86 -2.37 2.15
CA THR A 52 -5.30 -2.26 1.89
C THR A 52 -5.54 -1.73 0.49
N GLY A 53 -6.61 -2.18 -0.15
CA GLY A 53 -6.94 -1.74 -1.50
C GLY A 53 -8.43 -1.70 -1.76
N THR A 54 -8.80 -1.11 -2.90
CA THR A 54 -10.18 -1.05 -3.38
C THR A 54 -10.33 -1.99 -4.56
N ILE A 55 -11.42 -2.75 -4.58
CA ILE A 55 -11.76 -3.67 -5.67
C ILE A 55 -12.51 -2.88 -6.75
N GLU A 56 -12.03 -2.98 -7.99
CA GLU A 56 -12.62 -2.32 -9.15
C GLU A 56 -12.72 -3.29 -10.33
N PRO A 57 -13.68 -3.10 -11.25
CA PRO A 57 -13.68 -3.86 -12.49
C PRO A 57 -12.50 -3.46 -13.37
N VAL A 58 -11.92 -4.41 -14.10
CA VAL A 58 -10.76 -4.16 -15.00
C VAL A 58 -11.06 -3.10 -16.06
N THR A 59 -12.30 -3.13 -16.61
CA THR A 59 -12.72 -2.16 -17.64
C THR A 59 -14.01 -1.48 -17.20
N THR A 60 -13.94 -0.17 -17.00
CA THR A 60 -15.12 0.67 -16.77
C THR A 60 -15.18 1.79 -17.80
N VAL A 61 -16.39 2.17 -18.19
CA VAL A 61 -16.63 3.29 -19.09
C VAL A 61 -17.63 4.25 -18.47
N GLU A 62 -17.21 5.50 -18.34
CA GLU A 62 -18.07 6.59 -17.93
C GLU A 62 -18.89 7.11 -19.13
N VAL A 63 -20.20 7.11 -19.00
CA VAL A 63 -21.11 7.64 -19.99
C VAL A 63 -21.63 8.99 -19.52
N GLY A 64 -21.32 10.03 -20.27
CA GLY A 64 -21.74 11.41 -20.01
C GLY A 64 -22.56 11.97 -21.16
N THR A 65 -22.87 13.28 -21.10
CA THR A 65 -23.57 14.01 -22.17
C THR A 65 -22.71 15.09 -22.80
N GLN A 66 -22.89 15.29 -24.12
CA GLN A 66 -22.25 16.36 -24.89
C GLN A 66 -23.20 17.54 -25.15
N VAL A 67 -24.46 17.43 -24.74
CA VAL A 67 -25.46 18.49 -24.88
C VAL A 67 -26.12 18.77 -23.54
N SER A 68 -26.47 20.04 -23.32
CA SER A 68 -27.18 20.46 -22.11
C SER A 68 -28.67 20.37 -22.32
N GLY A 69 -29.41 19.98 -21.27
CA GLY A 69 -30.88 19.89 -21.32
C GLY A 69 -31.44 19.22 -20.08
N ILE A 70 -32.71 18.91 -20.10
CA ILE A 70 -33.41 18.19 -19.04
C ILE A 70 -33.50 16.71 -19.46
N ILE A 71 -33.23 15.79 -18.55
CA ILE A 71 -33.44 14.35 -18.77
C ILE A 71 -34.95 14.12 -18.88
N ASP A 72 -35.39 13.67 -20.06
CA ASP A 72 -36.78 13.37 -20.32
C ASP A 72 -37.17 12.00 -19.79
N ARG A 73 -36.35 10.97 -20.12
CA ARG A 73 -36.57 9.57 -19.69
C ARG A 73 -35.25 8.83 -19.50
N ILE A 74 -35.31 7.85 -18.59
CA ILE A 74 -34.22 6.89 -18.30
C ILE A 74 -34.79 5.48 -18.57
N PHE A 75 -34.04 4.64 -19.27
CA PHE A 75 -34.45 3.29 -19.71
C PHE A 75 -33.70 2.16 -19.02
N VAL A 76 -32.70 2.50 -18.19
CA VAL A 76 -31.87 1.53 -17.49
C VAL A 76 -31.66 1.96 -16.02
N ASP A 77 -31.54 0.98 -15.14
CA ASP A 77 -31.32 1.20 -13.73
C ASP A 77 -30.02 0.52 -13.25
N PHE A 78 -29.72 0.62 -11.95
CA PHE A 78 -28.60 -0.07 -11.33
C PHE A 78 -28.67 -1.57 -11.59
N ASN A 79 -27.54 -2.19 -11.85
CA ASN A 79 -27.34 -3.62 -12.13
C ASN A 79 -27.99 -4.13 -13.43
N ASP A 80 -28.57 -3.25 -14.25
CA ASP A 80 -29.09 -3.65 -15.56
C ASP A 80 -27.94 -4.00 -16.51
N HIS A 81 -28.09 -5.10 -17.23
CA HIS A 81 -27.19 -5.45 -18.31
C HIS A 81 -27.57 -4.68 -19.58
N VAL A 82 -26.58 -4.01 -20.17
CA VAL A 82 -26.76 -3.20 -21.38
C VAL A 82 -25.88 -3.72 -22.52
N THR A 83 -26.40 -3.60 -23.73
CA THR A 83 -25.63 -3.92 -24.93
C THR A 83 -25.11 -2.63 -25.60
N ARG A 84 -24.06 -2.77 -26.41
CA ARG A 84 -23.52 -1.65 -27.18
C ARG A 84 -24.59 -0.99 -28.04
N ASN A 85 -24.62 0.35 -28.03
CA ASN A 85 -25.65 1.19 -28.70
C ASN A 85 -27.07 1.10 -28.09
N GLN A 86 -27.31 0.37 -27.02
CA GLN A 86 -28.57 0.39 -26.30
C GLN A 86 -28.86 1.80 -25.77
N LEU A 87 -30.11 2.24 -25.92
CA LEU A 87 -30.54 3.55 -25.39
C LEU A 87 -30.67 3.46 -23.87
N MET A 88 -29.97 4.36 -23.17
CA MET A 88 -29.96 4.41 -21.70
C MET A 88 -30.76 5.58 -21.16
N ALA A 89 -30.68 6.74 -21.79
CA ALA A 89 -31.43 7.93 -21.40
C ALA A 89 -31.66 8.85 -22.61
N VAL A 90 -32.64 9.73 -22.51
CA VAL A 90 -32.96 10.75 -23.50
C VAL A 90 -33.05 12.10 -22.82
N ILE A 91 -32.34 13.08 -23.39
CA ILE A 91 -32.47 14.50 -23.03
C ILE A 91 -33.62 15.08 -23.87
N ASP A 92 -34.36 16.04 -23.31
CA ASP A 92 -35.45 16.72 -24.02
C ASP A 92 -34.97 17.25 -25.38
N THR A 93 -35.56 16.71 -26.45
CA THR A 93 -35.20 16.99 -27.84
C THR A 93 -35.98 18.15 -28.44
N THR A 94 -36.90 18.78 -27.69
CA THR A 94 -37.81 19.80 -28.23
C THR A 94 -37.06 20.94 -28.93
N ILE A 95 -36.09 21.55 -28.24
CA ILE A 95 -35.30 22.65 -28.84
C ILE A 95 -34.37 22.14 -29.94
N LEU A 96 -33.72 20.99 -29.74
CA LEU A 96 -32.80 20.42 -30.73
C LEU A 96 -33.57 20.02 -32.05
N SER A 97 -34.76 19.51 -31.92
CA SER A 97 -35.59 19.18 -33.07
C SER A 97 -36.06 20.39 -33.89
N LEU A 98 -36.31 21.52 -33.19
CA LEU A 98 -36.56 22.82 -33.84
C LEU A 98 -35.33 23.28 -34.63
N GLN A 99 -34.14 23.24 -34.02
CA GLN A 99 -32.88 23.62 -34.68
C GLN A 99 -32.62 22.80 -35.95
N VAL A 100 -32.87 21.47 -35.91
CA VAL A 100 -32.74 20.61 -37.09
C VAL A 100 -33.74 21.02 -38.18
N ARG A 101 -35.00 21.34 -37.83
CA ARG A 101 -36.02 21.80 -38.81
C ARG A 101 -35.64 23.13 -39.48
N ASP A 102 -35.13 24.07 -38.68
CA ASP A 102 -34.70 25.39 -39.19
C ASP A 102 -33.45 25.28 -40.10
N ALA A 103 -32.49 24.46 -39.70
CA ALA A 103 -31.31 24.18 -40.54
C ALA A 103 -31.70 23.46 -41.83
N ARG A 104 -32.66 22.51 -41.80
CA ARG A 104 -33.18 21.84 -42.99
C ARG A 104 -33.91 22.81 -43.93
N ALA A 105 -34.75 23.67 -43.42
CA ALA A 105 -35.39 24.72 -44.19
C ALA A 105 -34.35 25.67 -44.84
N SER A 106 -33.25 25.99 -44.16
CA SER A 106 -32.15 26.77 -44.74
C SER A 106 -31.47 26.05 -45.90
N VAL A 107 -31.23 24.74 -45.79
CA VAL A 107 -30.66 23.93 -46.90
C VAL A 107 -31.60 23.96 -48.12
N ILE A 108 -32.91 23.77 -47.93
CA ILE A 108 -33.88 23.80 -49.04
C ILE A 108 -33.85 25.16 -49.76
N ARG A 109 -33.84 26.26 -49.01
CA ARG A 109 -33.75 27.60 -49.58
C ARG A 109 -32.46 27.82 -50.37
N ASN A 110 -31.31 27.46 -49.81
CA ASN A 110 -29.99 27.64 -50.44
C ASN A 110 -29.83 26.67 -51.65
N GLN A 111 -30.45 25.51 -51.61
CA GLN A 111 -30.50 24.58 -52.74
C GLN A 111 -31.21 25.25 -53.94
N ALA A 112 -32.38 25.87 -53.73
CA ALA A 112 -33.09 26.55 -54.79
C ALA A 112 -32.28 27.69 -55.42
N GLN A 113 -31.52 28.44 -54.55
CA GLN A 113 -30.62 29.51 -55.04
C GLN A 113 -29.47 28.94 -55.86
N TYR A 114 -28.88 27.88 -55.43
CA TYR A 114 -27.83 27.16 -56.15
C TYR A 114 -28.31 26.65 -57.48
N ASP A 115 -29.49 26.02 -57.57
CA ASP A 115 -30.06 25.50 -58.79
C ASP A 115 -30.33 26.62 -59.81
N GLN A 116 -30.83 27.77 -59.33
CA GLN A 116 -31.01 28.94 -60.15
C GLN A 116 -29.67 29.49 -60.70
N ALA A 117 -28.66 29.64 -59.83
CA ALA A 117 -27.33 30.12 -60.21
C ALA A 117 -26.64 29.16 -61.18
N LYS A 118 -26.76 27.86 -60.95
CA LYS A 118 -26.26 26.77 -61.79
C LYS A 118 -26.86 26.85 -63.19
N TYR A 119 -28.21 26.93 -63.29
CA TYR A 119 -28.89 27.03 -64.55
C TYR A 119 -28.47 28.28 -65.34
N ASN A 120 -28.36 29.44 -64.68
CA ASN A 120 -27.84 30.67 -65.30
C ASN A 120 -26.41 30.52 -65.79
N PHE A 121 -25.51 29.92 -65.00
CA PHE A 121 -24.13 29.67 -65.39
C PHE A 121 -24.06 28.75 -66.62
N GLU A 122 -24.74 27.62 -66.62
CA GLU A 122 -24.75 26.66 -67.72
C GLU A 122 -25.29 27.31 -69.04
N ARG A 123 -26.30 28.16 -68.91
CA ARG A 123 -26.82 28.92 -70.06
C ARG A 123 -25.79 29.94 -70.57
N THR A 124 -25.20 30.71 -69.67
CA THR A 124 -24.20 31.73 -70.00
C THR A 124 -22.95 31.11 -70.60
N GLU A 125 -22.51 29.95 -70.09
CA GLU A 125 -21.36 29.20 -70.62
C GLU A 125 -21.59 28.76 -72.06
N LYS A 126 -22.78 28.24 -72.41
CA LYS A 126 -23.13 27.89 -73.78
C LYS A 126 -23.11 29.10 -74.73
N LEU A 127 -23.62 30.27 -74.29
CA LEU A 127 -23.60 31.50 -75.10
C LEU A 127 -22.19 32.04 -75.25
N TYR A 128 -21.34 31.97 -74.21
CA TYR A 128 -19.94 32.41 -74.29
C TYR A 128 -19.13 31.51 -75.25
N GLN A 129 -19.33 30.21 -75.23
CA GLN A 129 -18.70 29.29 -76.21
C GLN A 129 -19.07 29.56 -77.64
N GLN A 130 -20.24 30.16 -77.87
CA GLN A 130 -20.73 30.63 -79.20
C GLN A 130 -20.26 32.06 -79.57
N ASN A 131 -19.41 32.70 -78.70
CA ASN A 131 -18.98 34.12 -78.86
C ASN A 131 -20.14 35.10 -78.84
N LEU A 132 -21.27 34.78 -78.19
CA LEU A 132 -22.47 35.65 -78.13
C LEU A 132 -22.55 36.48 -76.83
N LEU A 133 -21.52 36.37 -75.95
CA LEU A 133 -21.50 37.04 -74.65
C LEU A 133 -20.12 37.54 -74.28
N SER A 134 -20.05 38.58 -73.45
CA SER A 134 -18.78 39.16 -72.98
C SER A 134 -18.13 38.29 -71.93
N GLU A 135 -16.82 38.26 -71.82
CA GLU A 135 -16.04 37.60 -70.79
C GLU A 135 -16.45 38.02 -69.36
N TYR A 136 -16.75 39.32 -69.20
CA TYR A 136 -17.20 39.89 -67.91
C TYR A 136 -18.49 39.19 -67.40
N GLU A 137 -19.48 39.05 -68.31
CA GLU A 137 -20.78 38.40 -67.97
C GLU A 137 -20.59 36.89 -67.64
N PHE A 138 -19.71 36.22 -68.38
CA PHE A 138 -19.35 34.82 -68.06
C PHE A 138 -18.70 34.68 -66.69
N ILE A 139 -17.67 35.49 -66.35
CA ILE A 139 -17.00 35.51 -65.09
C ILE A 139 -17.97 35.84 -63.96
N THR A 140 -18.88 36.78 -64.17
CA THR A 140 -19.89 37.15 -63.17
C THR A 140 -20.85 35.99 -62.89
N ALA A 141 -21.36 35.29 -63.92
CA ALA A 141 -22.22 34.13 -63.75
C ALA A 141 -21.52 32.98 -63.04
N LYS A 142 -20.22 32.75 -63.37
CA LYS A 142 -19.38 31.75 -62.73
C LYS A 142 -19.17 32.05 -61.24
N SER A 143 -18.86 33.32 -60.91
CA SER A 143 -18.67 33.77 -59.53
C SER A 143 -19.95 33.64 -58.71
N ASN A 144 -21.12 33.98 -59.29
CA ASN A 144 -22.41 33.82 -58.64
C ASN A 144 -22.75 32.31 -58.37
N TYR A 145 -22.46 31.42 -59.34
CA TYR A 145 -22.61 29.98 -59.17
C TYR A 145 -21.73 29.46 -58.03
N GLN A 146 -20.43 29.86 -58.01
CA GLN A 146 -19.49 29.45 -56.96
C GLN A 146 -19.93 29.94 -55.59
N SER A 147 -20.40 31.18 -55.50
CA SER A 147 -20.93 31.78 -54.27
C SER A 147 -22.16 31.01 -53.74
N ALA A 148 -23.11 30.74 -54.64
CA ALA A 148 -24.31 29.94 -54.29
C ALA A 148 -23.96 28.53 -53.84
N LEU A 149 -22.99 27.86 -54.49
CA LEU A 149 -22.47 26.57 -54.07
C LEU A 149 -21.88 26.63 -52.68
N SER A 150 -21.01 27.61 -52.38
CA SER A 150 -20.37 27.80 -51.07
C SER A 150 -21.43 28.04 -49.98
N THR A 151 -22.46 28.79 -50.27
CA THR A 151 -23.58 29.08 -49.36
C THR A 151 -24.40 27.81 -49.06
N LEU A 152 -24.67 27.00 -50.07
CA LEU A 152 -25.35 25.70 -49.91
C LEU A 152 -24.53 24.75 -49.03
N MET A 153 -23.20 24.64 -49.30
CA MET A 153 -22.34 23.78 -48.49
C MET A 153 -22.32 24.24 -47.03
N SER A 154 -22.29 25.55 -46.77
CA SER A 154 -22.39 26.11 -45.43
C SER A 154 -23.69 25.76 -44.72
N ALA A 155 -24.80 25.80 -45.41
CA ALA A 155 -26.10 25.41 -44.89
C ALA A 155 -26.19 23.90 -44.61
N GLN A 156 -25.60 23.06 -45.46
CA GLN A 156 -25.51 21.62 -45.26
C GLN A 156 -24.67 21.28 -44.01
N ASN A 157 -23.53 21.92 -43.85
CA ASN A 157 -22.68 21.76 -42.66
C ASN A 157 -23.42 22.19 -41.38
N ASN A 158 -24.22 23.25 -41.42
CA ASN A 158 -25.06 23.66 -40.29
C ASN A 158 -26.15 22.62 -39.95
N LEU A 159 -26.81 22.01 -40.98
CA LEU A 159 -27.77 20.95 -40.77
C LEU A 159 -27.10 19.74 -40.15
N GLU A 160 -25.94 19.31 -40.64
CA GLU A 160 -25.21 18.19 -40.10
C GLU A 160 -24.85 18.41 -38.61
N ARG A 161 -24.44 19.64 -38.25
CA ARG A 161 -24.15 20.01 -36.86
C ARG A 161 -25.40 19.92 -35.99
N ALA A 162 -26.54 20.42 -36.43
CA ALA A 162 -27.80 20.34 -35.71
C ALA A 162 -28.28 18.90 -35.54
N GLU A 163 -28.16 18.06 -36.55
CA GLU A 163 -28.49 16.64 -36.49
C GLU A 163 -27.54 15.87 -35.57
N ARG A 164 -26.25 16.23 -35.52
CA ARG A 164 -25.26 15.65 -34.59
C ARG A 164 -25.62 15.99 -33.16
N ASN A 165 -25.94 17.24 -32.88
CA ASN A 165 -26.35 17.67 -31.52
C ASN A 165 -27.63 16.93 -31.07
N MET A 166 -28.58 16.73 -31.99
CA MET A 166 -29.79 15.96 -31.71
C MET A 166 -29.46 14.49 -31.42
N ARG A 167 -28.50 13.89 -32.13
CA ARG A 167 -28.06 12.52 -31.84
C ARG A 167 -27.44 12.39 -30.43
N TYR A 168 -26.71 13.40 -29.98
CA TYR A 168 -26.11 13.43 -28.64
C TYR A 168 -27.14 13.53 -27.52
N ALA A 169 -28.38 13.91 -27.80
CA ALA A 169 -29.48 13.86 -26.83
C ALA A 169 -29.94 12.42 -26.49
N PHE A 170 -29.63 11.46 -27.35
CA PHE A 170 -29.90 10.03 -27.13
C PHE A 170 -28.65 9.37 -26.54
N ILE A 171 -28.61 9.23 -25.25
CA ILE A 171 -27.47 8.67 -24.53
C ILE A 171 -27.50 7.16 -24.66
N ARG A 172 -26.43 6.59 -25.21
CA ARG A 172 -26.30 5.17 -25.51
C ARG A 172 -25.07 4.56 -24.88
N SER A 173 -25.14 3.28 -24.56
CA SER A 173 -23.99 2.53 -24.08
C SER A 173 -22.91 2.41 -25.17
N PRO A 174 -21.64 2.74 -24.88
CA PRO A 174 -20.54 2.54 -25.80
C PRO A 174 -20.02 1.09 -25.82
N ILE A 175 -20.33 0.28 -24.80
CA ILE A 175 -19.88 -1.11 -24.61
C ILE A 175 -21.05 -2.01 -24.20
N ASP A 176 -20.84 -3.33 -24.28
CA ASP A 176 -21.65 -4.32 -23.59
C ASP A 176 -21.19 -4.38 -22.13
N GLY A 177 -22.10 -4.52 -21.16
CA GLY A 177 -21.72 -4.58 -19.75
C GLY A 177 -22.88 -4.38 -18.78
N THR A 178 -22.56 -4.14 -17.52
CA THR A 178 -23.52 -3.90 -16.45
C THR A 178 -23.40 -2.49 -15.90
N VAL A 179 -24.51 -1.81 -15.69
CA VAL A 179 -24.57 -0.47 -15.09
C VAL A 179 -24.28 -0.59 -13.60
N ILE A 180 -23.11 -0.12 -13.16
CA ILE A 180 -22.73 -0.16 -11.75
C ILE A 180 -23.08 1.12 -11.00
N TYR A 181 -23.26 2.23 -11.72
CA TYR A 181 -23.61 3.51 -11.12
C TYR A 181 -24.48 4.37 -12.05
N ARG A 182 -25.49 5.03 -11.47
CA ARG A 182 -26.38 5.98 -12.13
C ARG A 182 -26.43 7.27 -11.29
N GLU A 183 -25.98 8.38 -11.86
CA GLU A 183 -25.85 9.67 -11.18
C GLU A 183 -26.90 10.69 -11.68
N VAL A 184 -27.89 10.23 -12.39
CA VAL A 184 -28.89 11.08 -13.05
C VAL A 184 -30.31 10.61 -12.76
N GLU A 185 -31.25 11.56 -12.65
CA GLU A 185 -32.69 11.30 -12.47
C GLU A 185 -33.53 11.95 -13.56
N GLU A 186 -34.73 11.42 -13.79
CA GLU A 186 -35.70 12.02 -14.71
C GLU A 186 -36.11 13.42 -14.23
N GLY A 187 -36.17 14.38 -15.12
CA GLY A 187 -36.41 15.77 -14.81
C GLY A 187 -35.20 16.57 -14.36
N GLN A 188 -34.04 15.93 -14.14
CA GLN A 188 -32.80 16.60 -13.77
C GLN A 188 -32.22 17.39 -14.95
N THR A 189 -31.74 18.60 -14.67
CA THR A 189 -31.03 19.42 -15.67
C THR A 189 -29.53 19.07 -15.67
N VAL A 190 -28.99 18.72 -16.84
CA VAL A 190 -27.59 18.45 -17.08
C VAL A 190 -26.96 19.53 -17.94
N ALA A 191 -25.74 19.95 -17.62
CA ALA A 191 -25.00 20.97 -18.35
C ALA A 191 -23.61 20.46 -18.74
N SER A 192 -23.30 20.53 -20.05
CA SER A 192 -22.03 20.03 -20.61
C SER A 192 -20.94 21.12 -20.77
N SER A 193 -21.15 22.33 -20.19
CA SER A 193 -20.33 23.50 -20.53
C SER A 193 -18.98 23.63 -19.80
N PHE A 194 -18.78 23.00 -18.62
CA PHE A 194 -17.54 23.11 -17.83
C PHE A 194 -16.88 21.77 -17.52
N GLN A 195 -17.68 20.78 -17.14
CA GLN A 195 -17.27 19.39 -17.00
C GLN A 195 -18.38 18.52 -17.57
N THR A 196 -18.02 17.50 -18.31
CA THR A 196 -19.00 16.50 -18.76
C THR A 196 -19.48 15.76 -17.52
N PRO A 197 -20.76 15.92 -17.10
CA PRO A 197 -21.25 15.18 -15.95
C PRO A 197 -21.28 13.71 -16.30
N ARG A 198 -20.81 12.87 -15.39
CA ARG A 198 -20.98 11.42 -15.49
C ARG A 198 -22.44 11.09 -15.20
N LEU A 199 -23.09 10.40 -16.12
CA LEU A 199 -24.48 9.99 -15.96
C LEU A 199 -24.59 8.53 -15.54
N PHE A 200 -23.78 7.68 -16.17
CA PHE A 200 -23.71 6.24 -15.90
C PHE A 200 -22.25 5.79 -15.86
N LEU A 201 -21.97 4.77 -15.05
CA LEU A 201 -20.74 4.01 -15.06
C LEU A 201 -21.07 2.57 -15.42
N ILE A 202 -20.43 2.05 -16.46
CA ILE A 202 -20.68 0.70 -16.97
C ILE A 202 -19.40 -0.11 -16.80
N ALA A 203 -19.50 -1.29 -16.18
CA ALA A 203 -18.45 -2.29 -16.16
C ALA A 203 -18.65 -3.29 -17.27
N GLU A 204 -17.58 -3.60 -18.02
CA GLU A 204 -17.64 -4.55 -19.13
C GLU A 204 -17.87 -5.98 -18.61
N ASP A 205 -17.08 -6.40 -17.63
CA ASP A 205 -17.11 -7.75 -17.07
C ASP A 205 -16.83 -7.70 -15.56
N LEU A 206 -17.75 -8.18 -14.75
CA LEU A 206 -17.60 -8.28 -13.30
C LEU A 206 -16.95 -9.61 -12.84
N SER A 207 -16.70 -10.55 -13.75
CA SER A 207 -15.98 -11.79 -13.46
C SER A 207 -14.47 -11.57 -13.31
N LYS A 208 -13.95 -10.43 -13.83
CA LYS A 208 -12.56 -10.03 -13.76
C LYS A 208 -12.47 -8.71 -13.04
N MET A 209 -11.88 -8.77 -11.86
CA MET A 209 -11.69 -7.61 -11.00
C MET A 209 -10.21 -7.30 -10.86
N GLU A 210 -9.91 -6.08 -10.49
CA GLU A 210 -8.58 -5.66 -10.07
C GLU A 210 -8.65 -4.98 -8.72
N ILE A 211 -7.58 -5.10 -7.94
CA ILE A 211 -7.49 -4.45 -6.64
C ILE A 211 -6.39 -3.39 -6.74
N HIS A 212 -6.74 -2.16 -6.46
CA HIS A 212 -5.79 -1.06 -6.34
C HIS A 212 -5.32 -0.98 -4.89
N ALA A 213 -4.21 -1.67 -4.60
CA ALA A 213 -3.64 -1.74 -3.26
C ALA A 213 -2.66 -0.60 -3.02
N LEU A 214 -2.80 0.09 -1.88
CA LEU A 214 -1.90 1.15 -1.46
C LEU A 214 -0.80 0.57 -0.57
N VAL A 215 0.44 0.62 -1.06
CA VAL A 215 1.63 0.09 -0.38
C VAL A 215 2.56 1.23 0.00
N ASP A 216 3.08 1.21 1.22
CA ASP A 216 4.02 2.22 1.73
C ASP A 216 5.33 2.24 0.92
N GLU A 217 5.94 3.45 0.76
CA GLU A 217 7.22 3.65 0.08
C GLU A 217 8.34 2.77 0.66
N SER A 218 8.31 2.48 1.96
CA SER A 218 9.34 1.66 2.61
C SER A 218 9.27 0.18 2.22
N GLU A 219 8.13 -0.32 1.73
CA GLU A 219 7.87 -1.73 1.44
C GLU A 219 7.73 -2.02 -0.06
N ILE A 220 7.44 -1.02 -0.88
CA ILE A 220 7.23 -1.20 -2.32
C ILE A 220 8.41 -1.88 -3.04
N GLY A 221 9.64 -1.66 -2.55
CA GLY A 221 10.85 -2.28 -3.11
C GLY A 221 10.89 -3.82 -3.00
N LEU A 222 10.02 -4.40 -2.17
CA LEU A 222 9.89 -5.85 -1.97
C LEU A 222 8.87 -6.49 -2.94
N ILE A 223 7.99 -5.69 -3.54
CA ILE A 223 6.90 -6.17 -4.41
C ILE A 223 7.36 -6.20 -5.86
N LYS A 224 7.00 -7.28 -6.56
CA LYS A 224 7.36 -7.52 -7.96
C LYS A 224 6.15 -8.02 -8.75
N GLU A 225 6.15 -7.72 -10.04
CA GLU A 225 5.17 -8.26 -10.97
C GLU A 225 5.18 -9.79 -10.99
N GLY A 226 4.00 -10.40 -11.06
CA GLY A 226 3.80 -11.85 -11.02
C GLY A 226 3.84 -12.47 -9.62
N GLN A 227 3.97 -11.67 -8.58
CA GLN A 227 3.97 -12.14 -7.20
C GLN A 227 2.58 -12.54 -6.76
N SER A 228 2.47 -13.66 -6.00
CA SER A 228 1.20 -14.12 -5.45
C SER A 228 0.75 -13.25 -4.28
N VAL A 229 -0.53 -12.98 -4.25
CA VAL A 229 -1.20 -12.19 -3.22
C VAL A 229 -2.36 -12.99 -2.67
N ARG A 230 -2.49 -13.05 -1.35
CA ARG A 230 -3.71 -13.48 -0.66
C ARG A 230 -4.47 -12.24 -0.25
N PHE A 231 -5.78 -12.28 -0.32
CA PHE A 231 -6.59 -11.19 0.20
C PHE A 231 -7.92 -11.71 0.75
N ASN A 232 -8.49 -10.95 1.64
CA ASN A 232 -9.85 -11.11 2.11
C ASN A 232 -10.61 -9.80 1.99
N VAL A 233 -11.93 -9.87 2.04
CA VAL A 233 -12.82 -8.72 2.04
C VAL A 233 -13.68 -8.74 3.31
N GLN A 234 -14.02 -7.57 3.85
CA GLN A 234 -14.81 -7.49 5.09
C GLN A 234 -16.18 -8.16 5.00
N ALA A 235 -16.75 -8.27 3.80
CA ALA A 235 -18.03 -8.94 3.58
C ALA A 235 -17.92 -10.48 3.66
N HIS A 236 -16.72 -11.03 3.48
CA HIS A 236 -16.42 -12.47 3.45
C HIS A 236 -15.10 -12.71 4.19
N GLU A 237 -15.10 -12.53 5.51
CA GLU A 237 -13.89 -12.62 6.35
C GLU A 237 -13.31 -14.04 6.41
N ASP A 238 -14.18 -15.06 6.30
CA ASP A 238 -13.79 -16.48 6.34
C ASP A 238 -13.24 -17.00 4.99
N ASP A 239 -13.45 -16.25 3.90
CA ASP A 239 -13.02 -16.64 2.57
C ASP A 239 -11.69 -15.99 2.21
N THR A 240 -10.73 -16.80 1.78
CA THR A 240 -9.44 -16.32 1.29
C THR A 240 -9.43 -16.38 -0.22
N PHE A 241 -9.23 -15.23 -0.83
CA PHE A 241 -9.08 -15.08 -2.27
C PHE A 241 -7.60 -14.99 -2.65
N TYR A 242 -7.29 -15.30 -3.90
CA TYR A 242 -5.94 -15.26 -4.44
C TYR A 242 -5.89 -14.36 -5.66
N GLY A 243 -4.79 -13.65 -5.81
CA GLY A 243 -4.53 -12.79 -6.93
C GLY A 243 -3.05 -12.78 -7.31
N LEU A 244 -2.74 -12.11 -8.41
CA LEU A 244 -1.38 -11.91 -8.89
C LEU A 244 -1.12 -10.42 -9.10
N VAL A 245 0.05 -9.96 -8.69
CA VAL A 245 0.50 -8.60 -8.99
C VAL A 245 0.65 -8.46 -10.50
N ARG A 246 -0.17 -7.60 -11.11
CA ARG A 246 -0.08 -7.29 -12.53
C ARG A 246 0.98 -6.23 -12.80
N GLN A 247 0.95 -5.15 -12.05
CA GLN A 247 1.88 -4.03 -12.21
C GLN A 247 1.94 -3.15 -10.96
N VAL A 248 3.02 -2.37 -10.85
CA VAL A 248 3.18 -1.33 -9.84
C VAL A 248 3.17 0.03 -10.55
N TRP A 249 2.31 0.94 -10.12
CA TRP A 249 2.29 2.29 -10.69
C TRP A 249 3.47 3.10 -10.20
N LEU A 250 4.14 3.77 -11.15
CA LEU A 250 5.33 4.57 -10.84
C LEU A 250 5.02 5.93 -10.20
N GLN A 251 3.77 6.38 -10.32
CA GLN A 251 3.33 7.63 -9.73
C GLN A 251 2.83 7.38 -8.32
N PRO A 252 3.46 7.99 -7.29
CA PRO A 252 3.01 7.83 -5.91
C PRO A 252 1.76 8.70 -5.64
N GLU A 253 0.98 8.27 -4.67
CA GLU A 253 -0.10 9.05 -4.07
C GLU A 253 0.27 9.42 -2.63
N THR A 254 -0.03 10.66 -2.24
CA THR A 254 0.17 11.09 -0.86
C THR A 254 -1.16 11.13 -0.13
N VAL A 255 -1.36 10.18 0.77
CA VAL A 255 -2.56 10.09 1.61
C VAL A 255 -2.16 10.41 3.04
N GLN A 256 -2.76 11.44 3.65
CA GLN A 256 -2.47 11.85 5.04
C GLN A 256 -0.97 12.05 5.34
N ASN A 257 -0.22 12.63 4.41
CA ASN A 257 1.23 12.84 4.50
C ASN A 257 2.09 11.56 4.45
N VAL A 258 1.50 10.40 4.10
CA VAL A 258 2.22 9.16 3.83
C VAL A 258 2.28 8.96 2.33
N VAL A 259 3.47 8.64 1.82
CA VAL A 259 3.69 8.35 0.40
C VAL A 259 3.42 6.88 0.15
N ASN A 260 2.42 6.60 -0.70
CA ASN A 260 2.03 5.25 -1.08
C ASN A 260 2.18 5.06 -2.58
N TYR A 261 2.43 3.83 -2.99
CA TYR A 261 2.41 3.39 -4.38
C TYR A 261 1.24 2.46 -4.62
N THR A 262 0.54 2.65 -5.73
CA THR A 262 -0.56 1.77 -6.11
C THR A 262 -0.02 0.51 -6.79
N VAL A 263 -0.35 -0.63 -6.22
CA VAL A 263 -0.08 -1.96 -6.79
C VAL A 263 -1.39 -2.53 -7.31
N VAL A 264 -1.41 -2.85 -8.59
CA VAL A 264 -2.59 -3.46 -9.24
C VAL A 264 -2.47 -4.97 -9.16
N VAL A 265 -3.47 -5.58 -8.55
CA VAL A 265 -3.57 -7.03 -8.36
C VAL A 265 -4.76 -7.55 -9.13
N ASP A 266 -4.54 -8.50 -10.03
CA ASP A 266 -5.63 -9.20 -10.73
C ASP A 266 -6.32 -10.18 -9.79
N ALA A 267 -7.65 -10.11 -9.74
CA ALA A 267 -8.50 -10.97 -8.93
C ALA A 267 -9.62 -11.58 -9.78
N GLU A 268 -9.73 -12.89 -9.78
CA GLU A 268 -10.84 -13.60 -10.44
C GLU A 268 -12.07 -13.60 -9.53
N ASN A 269 -13.25 -13.39 -10.14
CA ASN A 269 -14.53 -13.31 -9.43
C ASN A 269 -15.60 -14.18 -10.14
N PRO A 270 -15.38 -15.50 -10.28
CA PRO A 270 -16.31 -16.38 -10.98
C PRO A 270 -17.68 -16.48 -10.30
N ASP A 271 -17.70 -16.39 -8.97
CA ASP A 271 -18.91 -16.54 -8.17
C ASP A 271 -19.65 -15.20 -7.93
N GLY A 272 -19.09 -14.08 -8.39
CA GLY A 272 -19.68 -12.75 -8.22
C GLY A 272 -19.69 -12.23 -6.77
N LEU A 273 -18.85 -12.76 -5.89
CA LEU A 273 -18.77 -12.39 -4.49
C LEU A 273 -18.06 -11.05 -4.28
N LEU A 274 -17.14 -10.71 -5.18
CA LEU A 274 -16.41 -9.45 -5.15
C LEU A 274 -17.22 -8.37 -5.89
N LEU A 275 -17.62 -7.33 -5.15
CA LEU A 275 -18.35 -6.22 -5.70
C LEU A 275 -17.46 -4.97 -5.86
N PRO A 276 -17.69 -4.14 -6.90
CA PRO A 276 -16.99 -2.89 -7.08
C PRO A 276 -17.10 -1.98 -5.85
N GLY A 277 -15.98 -1.40 -5.42
CA GLY A 277 -15.90 -0.52 -4.25
C GLY A 277 -15.69 -1.23 -2.91
N MET A 278 -15.62 -2.56 -2.87
CA MET A 278 -15.24 -3.28 -1.63
C MET A 278 -13.79 -2.99 -1.26
N THR A 279 -13.51 -2.92 0.04
CA THR A 279 -12.15 -2.85 0.57
C THR A 279 -11.62 -4.25 0.80
N ALA A 280 -10.45 -4.51 0.25
CA ALA A 280 -9.68 -5.73 0.45
C ALA A 280 -8.49 -5.48 1.37
N MET A 281 -8.17 -6.46 2.22
CA MET A 281 -6.91 -6.55 2.95
C MET A 281 -6.03 -7.57 2.23
N LEU A 282 -4.85 -7.11 1.80
CA LEU A 282 -3.95 -7.90 0.96
C LEU A 282 -2.68 -8.25 1.73
N GLU A 283 -2.20 -9.47 1.52
CA GLU A 283 -0.91 -9.98 1.97
C GLU A 283 -0.10 -10.37 0.75
N PHE A 284 0.91 -9.55 0.42
CA PHE A 284 1.84 -9.84 -0.68
C PHE A 284 2.91 -10.82 -0.19
N LEU A 285 3.01 -11.99 -0.81
CA LEU A 285 3.98 -13.01 -0.45
C LEU A 285 5.37 -12.66 -1.01
N VAL A 286 6.22 -12.05 -0.16
CA VAL A 286 7.57 -11.61 -0.56
C VAL A 286 8.55 -12.78 -0.60
N GLU A 287 8.55 -13.60 0.42
CA GLU A 287 9.46 -14.76 0.53
C GLU A 287 8.77 -15.90 1.29
N GLN A 288 8.83 -17.09 0.75
CA GLN A 288 8.35 -18.29 1.40
C GLN A 288 9.51 -19.28 1.56
N LYS A 289 9.76 -19.73 2.77
CA LYS A 289 10.70 -20.81 3.08
C LYS A 289 9.99 -21.94 3.80
N LYS A 290 10.16 -23.14 3.26
CA LYS A 290 9.53 -24.34 3.82
C LYS A 290 10.53 -25.14 4.65
N ASP A 291 10.03 -25.76 5.71
CA ASP A 291 10.76 -26.70 6.59
C ASP A 291 12.07 -26.11 7.16
N VAL A 292 12.05 -24.84 7.60
CA VAL A 292 13.19 -24.18 8.24
C VAL A 292 13.11 -24.24 9.77
N LEU A 293 14.26 -24.12 10.44
CA LEU A 293 14.29 -23.99 11.90
C LEU A 293 13.88 -22.58 12.30
N THR A 294 12.90 -22.48 13.19
CA THR A 294 12.30 -21.23 13.62
C THR A 294 12.36 -21.06 15.12
N VAL A 295 12.53 -19.83 15.56
CA VAL A 295 12.40 -19.43 16.96
C VAL A 295 11.63 -18.11 17.05
N PRO A 296 10.96 -17.83 18.17
CA PRO A 296 10.36 -16.52 18.37
C PRO A 296 11.40 -15.40 18.27
N VAL A 297 11.06 -14.29 17.60
CA VAL A 297 11.94 -13.12 17.43
C VAL A 297 12.50 -12.62 18.77
N ALA A 298 11.71 -12.74 19.85
CA ALA A 298 12.12 -12.37 21.21
C ALA A 298 13.40 -13.10 21.66
N ALA A 299 13.58 -14.38 21.28
CA ALA A 299 14.75 -15.17 21.66
C ALA A 299 16.04 -14.67 20.98
N THR A 300 15.95 -14.06 19.81
CA THR A 300 17.11 -13.51 19.07
C THR A 300 17.49 -12.07 19.50
N LYS A 301 16.53 -11.34 20.08
CA LYS A 301 16.74 -9.95 20.56
C LYS A 301 17.04 -9.87 22.07
N LEU A 302 17.21 -11.00 22.73
CA LEU A 302 17.47 -11.06 24.18
C LEU A 302 18.77 -10.34 24.53
N GLN A 303 18.68 -9.35 25.42
CA GLN A 303 19.87 -8.70 25.99
C GLN A 303 20.37 -9.52 27.19
N PRO A 304 21.59 -10.09 27.16
CA PRO A 304 22.09 -10.89 28.23
C PRO A 304 22.36 -10.06 29.49
N THR A 305 21.98 -10.58 30.64
CA THR A 305 22.34 -9.98 31.94
C THR A 305 23.83 -10.16 32.24
N GLU A 306 24.40 -9.36 33.20
CA GLU A 306 25.79 -9.53 33.62
C GLU A 306 26.09 -10.93 34.16
N SER A 307 25.10 -11.59 34.80
CA SER A 307 25.21 -12.96 35.31
C SER A 307 25.33 -13.96 34.17
N MET A 308 24.55 -13.81 33.11
CA MET A 308 24.61 -14.69 31.93
C MET A 308 25.96 -14.56 31.22
N MET A 309 26.45 -13.34 31.06
CA MET A 309 27.76 -13.11 30.47
C MET A 309 28.89 -13.74 31.29
N LYS A 310 28.88 -13.62 32.63
CA LYS A 310 29.85 -14.27 33.51
C LYS A 310 29.86 -15.78 33.37
N ILE A 311 28.68 -16.41 33.38
CA ILE A 311 28.53 -17.87 33.19
C ILE A 311 29.09 -18.29 31.83
N MET A 312 28.81 -17.55 30.77
CA MET A 312 29.34 -17.83 29.43
C MET A 312 30.86 -17.78 29.39
N PHE A 313 31.47 -16.75 29.99
CA PHE A 313 32.94 -16.62 30.05
C PHE A 313 33.58 -17.73 30.89
N GLU A 314 32.97 -18.12 32.01
CA GLU A 314 33.46 -19.23 32.85
C GLU A 314 33.39 -20.56 32.14
N ASN A 315 32.27 -20.86 31.48
CA ASN A 315 32.09 -22.08 30.69
C ASN A 315 33.07 -22.16 29.52
N ARG A 316 33.27 -21.05 28.81
CA ARG A 316 34.25 -20.95 27.73
C ARG A 316 35.72 -21.15 28.25
N ARG A 317 36.03 -20.64 29.42
CA ARG A 317 37.34 -20.83 30.05
C ARG A 317 37.56 -22.32 30.42
N LYS A 318 36.57 -22.98 31.02
CA LYS A 318 36.61 -24.41 31.33
C LYS A 318 36.78 -25.27 30.10
N GLN A 319 36.10 -24.94 28.98
CA GLN A 319 36.22 -25.66 27.69
C GLN A 319 37.61 -25.45 27.05
N MET A 320 38.21 -24.26 27.19
CA MET A 320 39.58 -24.02 26.72
C MET A 320 40.64 -24.76 27.55
N GLU A 321 40.48 -24.77 28.86
CA GLU A 321 41.33 -25.51 29.78
C GLU A 321 41.28 -27.04 29.52
N ALA A 322 40.07 -27.56 29.20
CA ALA A 322 39.86 -28.96 28.84
C ALA A 322 40.47 -29.37 27.46
N ARG A 323 40.66 -28.40 26.54
CA ARG A 323 41.30 -28.61 25.23
C ARG A 323 42.80 -28.46 25.22
N GLY A 324 43.45 -28.11 26.39
CA GLY A 324 44.90 -28.04 26.49
C GLY A 324 45.55 -26.81 25.82
N ASP A 325 44.74 -25.85 25.36
CA ASP A 325 45.24 -24.60 24.78
C ASP A 325 45.64 -23.62 25.91
N SER A 326 46.92 -23.31 26.00
CA SER A 326 47.47 -22.34 26.95
C SER A 326 46.86 -20.95 26.68
N VAL A 327 46.03 -20.50 27.60
CA VAL A 327 45.37 -19.18 27.54
C VAL A 327 46.43 -18.10 27.74
N ARG A 328 46.96 -17.54 26.67
CA ARG A 328 47.63 -16.22 26.71
C ARG A 328 46.54 -15.16 26.85
N ALA A 329 46.35 -14.66 28.08
CA ALA A 329 45.41 -13.59 28.35
C ALA A 329 45.66 -12.38 27.44
N PRO A 330 44.63 -11.88 26.70
CA PRO A 330 44.79 -10.62 25.99
C PRO A 330 44.84 -9.49 27.05
N ARG A 331 46.03 -8.94 27.23
CA ARG A 331 46.23 -7.64 27.96
C ARG A 331 45.60 -6.53 27.09
N GLY A 332 44.37 -6.20 27.33
CA GLY A 332 43.67 -5.10 26.65
C GLY A 332 42.34 -4.84 27.32
N GLY A 333 42.33 -3.86 28.24
CA GLY A 333 41.07 -3.45 28.89
C GLY A 333 40.06 -2.94 27.87
N PHE A 334 38.90 -3.55 27.86
CA PHE A 334 37.72 -3.05 27.15
C PHE A 334 37.12 -1.89 27.96
N SER A 335 37.70 -0.68 27.79
CA SER A 335 37.00 0.57 28.09
C SER A 335 36.45 1.11 26.79
N GLY A 336 35.22 0.73 26.48
CA GLY A 336 34.54 1.13 25.27
C GLY A 336 33.96 2.53 25.39
N ASN A 337 34.58 3.50 24.78
CA ASN A 337 33.97 4.78 24.47
C ASN A 337 33.69 4.80 22.97
N PHE A 338 32.47 4.46 22.57
CA PHE A 338 32.00 4.57 21.19
C PHE A 338 31.61 6.01 20.84
N ASN A 339 32.65 6.87 20.67
CA ASN A 339 32.44 8.11 19.93
C ASN A 339 33.79 8.54 19.34
N ARG A 340 34.06 8.16 18.08
CA ARG A 340 35.13 8.81 17.32
C ARG A 340 34.76 8.93 15.86
N GLN A 341 34.58 10.16 15.51
CA GLN A 341 34.50 10.80 14.22
C GLN A 341 35.52 10.26 13.19
N ARG A 342 35.06 10.06 11.96
CA ARG A 342 35.85 9.75 10.77
C ARG A 342 36.82 10.91 10.47
N THR A 343 38.11 10.63 10.34
CA THR A 343 39.01 11.32 9.42
C THR A 343 39.88 10.27 8.74
N GLY A 344 40.10 10.47 7.43
CA GLY A 344 40.62 9.51 6.50
C GLY A 344 42.10 9.12 6.66
N GLY A 345 42.45 8.03 6.02
CA GLY A 345 43.81 7.50 5.83
C GLY A 345 43.81 6.10 5.28
N GLU A 346 44.23 5.95 4.04
CA GLU A 346 44.37 4.71 3.26
C GLU A 346 45.41 3.73 3.82
N THR A 347 45.23 2.49 3.35
CA THR A 347 46.14 1.33 3.32
C THR A 347 46.09 0.36 4.49
N GLY A 348 45.61 -0.85 4.17
CA GLY A 348 45.86 -2.04 4.98
C GLY A 348 44.78 -3.12 4.80
N SER A 349 45.07 -4.07 3.91
CA SER A 349 44.58 -5.46 3.88
C SER A 349 43.16 -5.73 4.43
N GLY A 350 42.16 -5.72 3.54
CA GLY A 350 40.76 -5.93 3.89
C GLY A 350 40.49 -7.36 4.33
N MET A 351 40.21 -7.53 5.61
CA MET A 351 39.27 -8.57 6.00
C MET A 351 37.88 -8.12 5.56
N PRO A 352 37.06 -8.97 4.92
CA PRO A 352 35.69 -8.62 4.57
C PRO A 352 34.98 -8.27 5.88
N MET A 353 34.44 -7.05 5.99
CA MET A 353 33.52 -6.68 7.05
C MET A 353 32.33 -7.62 6.94
N MET A 354 32.28 -8.66 7.77
CA MET A 354 31.09 -9.46 7.98
C MET A 354 29.97 -8.51 8.43
N ASN A 355 28.94 -8.43 7.64
CA ASN A 355 27.73 -7.69 7.95
C ASN A 355 27.12 -8.31 9.23
N LEU A 356 27.35 -7.68 10.38
CA LEU A 356 26.94 -8.17 11.71
C LEU A 356 25.41 -8.11 11.91
N SER A 357 24.65 -7.57 10.96
CA SER A 357 23.21 -7.40 11.08
C SER A 357 22.39 -8.69 11.09
N ASN A 358 22.97 -9.80 10.56
CA ASN A 358 22.25 -11.07 10.42
C ASN A 358 22.74 -12.14 11.40
N PHE A 359 23.31 -11.74 12.55
CA PHE A 359 23.77 -12.68 13.56
C PHE A 359 23.09 -12.38 14.89
N ALA A 360 22.61 -13.46 15.54
CA ALA A 360 22.06 -13.40 16.88
C ALA A 360 22.74 -14.44 17.78
N LEU A 361 22.69 -14.19 19.07
CA LEU A 361 23.16 -15.14 20.09
C LEU A 361 21.94 -15.76 20.74
N LEU A 362 21.72 -17.04 20.46
CA LEU A 362 20.60 -17.80 21.00
C LEU A 362 21.03 -18.43 22.34
N TRP A 363 20.28 -18.11 23.39
CA TRP A 363 20.55 -18.63 24.74
C TRP A 363 19.66 -19.85 25.00
N TYR A 364 20.26 -20.96 25.46
CA TYR A 364 19.55 -22.21 25.74
C TYR A 364 20.13 -22.92 26.95
N LEU A 365 19.40 -23.89 27.49
CA LEU A 365 19.90 -24.80 28.52
C LEU A 365 20.32 -26.12 27.87
N ASP A 366 21.52 -26.59 28.21
CA ASP A 366 21.99 -27.91 27.82
C ASP A 366 21.27 -29.02 28.63
N GLU A 367 21.51 -30.30 28.31
CA GLU A 367 20.94 -31.46 29.00
C GLU A 367 21.24 -31.45 30.51
N ASN A 368 22.32 -30.81 30.93
CA ASN A 368 22.74 -30.67 32.34
C ASN A 368 22.18 -29.39 33.00
N LYS A 369 21.23 -28.69 32.35
CA LYS A 369 20.66 -27.41 32.79
C LYS A 369 21.69 -26.28 32.95
N ASN A 370 22.83 -26.35 32.25
CA ASN A 370 23.78 -25.27 32.20
C ASN A 370 23.41 -24.28 31.07
N LEU A 371 23.52 -23.00 31.37
CA LEU A 371 23.28 -21.92 30.40
C LEU A 371 24.37 -21.92 29.35
N GLN A 372 24.00 -22.06 28.10
CA GLN A 372 24.84 -22.02 26.92
C GLN A 372 24.35 -20.95 25.94
N ALA A 373 25.25 -20.51 25.07
CA ALA A 373 24.94 -19.53 24.03
C ALA A 373 25.46 -20.03 22.67
N ALA A 374 24.59 -20.10 21.69
CA ALA A 374 24.90 -20.50 20.33
C ALA A 374 24.80 -19.30 19.38
N PRO A 375 25.86 -18.98 18.63
CA PRO A 375 25.76 -18.02 17.54
C PRO A 375 24.96 -18.65 16.40
N VAL A 376 23.91 -17.95 15.97
CA VAL A 376 23.05 -18.33 14.86
C VAL A 376 23.01 -17.21 13.83
N ARG A 377 22.85 -17.59 12.58
CA ARG A 377 22.51 -16.65 11.51
C ARG A 377 21.00 -16.55 11.43
N THR A 378 20.49 -15.35 11.46
CA THR A 378 19.06 -15.07 11.30
C THR A 378 18.73 -14.87 9.81
N GLY A 379 17.61 -15.42 9.38
CA GLY A 379 17.06 -15.31 8.03
C GLY A 379 15.74 -14.55 7.99
N SER A 380 14.79 -15.05 7.21
CA SER A 380 13.46 -14.47 7.03
C SER A 380 12.64 -14.54 8.32
N SER A 381 11.73 -13.59 8.51
CA SER A 381 10.87 -13.49 9.68
C SER A 381 9.43 -13.18 9.28
N ASP A 382 8.46 -13.78 9.97
CA ASP A 382 7.02 -13.48 9.86
C ASP A 382 6.55 -12.45 10.92
N GLY A 383 7.50 -11.78 11.60
CA GLY A 383 7.20 -10.86 12.70
C GLY A 383 7.03 -11.54 14.07
N ARG A 384 6.64 -12.82 14.15
CA ARG A 384 6.53 -13.63 15.36
C ARG A 384 7.71 -14.56 15.52
N ASN A 385 8.05 -15.27 14.46
CA ASN A 385 9.15 -16.21 14.39
C ASN A 385 10.21 -15.72 13.41
N ILE A 386 11.42 -16.19 13.58
CA ILE A 386 12.55 -15.90 12.70
C ILE A 386 13.28 -17.18 12.36
N GLU A 387 13.66 -17.33 11.11
CA GLU A 387 14.51 -18.41 10.64
C GLU A 387 15.89 -18.33 11.30
N ILE A 388 16.38 -19.46 11.78
CA ILE A 388 17.74 -19.58 12.30
C ILE A 388 18.53 -20.65 11.56
N THR A 389 19.79 -20.34 11.26
CA THR A 389 20.77 -21.30 10.75
C THR A 389 21.90 -21.43 11.77
N PRO A 390 22.17 -22.62 12.32
CA PRO A 390 23.27 -22.80 13.25
C PRO A 390 24.61 -22.46 12.61
N MET A 391 25.45 -21.73 13.32
CA MET A 391 26.82 -21.47 12.93
C MET A 391 27.75 -22.43 13.69
N ARG A 392 28.56 -23.21 12.99
CA ARG A 392 29.43 -24.25 13.54
C ARG A 392 28.66 -25.54 13.94
N GLU A 393 29.40 -26.54 14.40
CA GLU A 393 28.92 -27.90 14.75
C GLU A 393 27.97 -27.94 15.98
N ILE A 394 27.27 -26.85 16.27
CA ILE A 394 26.25 -26.84 17.35
C ILE A 394 24.97 -27.42 16.72
N LYS A 395 24.60 -28.63 17.15
CA LYS A 395 23.33 -29.25 16.78
C LYS A 395 22.20 -28.50 17.49
N ILE A 396 21.49 -27.62 16.78
CA ILE A 396 20.22 -27.07 17.20
C ILE A 396 19.15 -27.95 16.55
N GLU A 397 18.50 -28.78 17.39
CA GLU A 397 17.45 -29.69 16.93
C GLU A 397 16.07 -29.12 17.32
N PRO A 398 15.00 -29.47 16.59
CA PRO A 398 13.65 -29.14 17.01
C PRO A 398 13.37 -29.68 18.41
N GLY A 399 12.66 -28.92 19.24
CA GLY A 399 12.41 -29.27 20.66
C GLY A 399 13.43 -28.68 21.64
N LEU A 400 14.53 -28.08 21.18
CA LEU A 400 15.48 -27.41 22.07
C LEU A 400 14.82 -26.18 22.71
N GLN A 401 14.88 -26.11 24.06
CA GLN A 401 14.35 -24.97 24.80
C GLN A 401 15.32 -23.78 24.79
N VAL A 402 14.89 -22.68 24.23
CA VAL A 402 15.64 -21.42 24.13
C VAL A 402 15.00 -20.36 25.01
N ILE A 403 15.82 -19.45 25.54
CA ILE A 403 15.34 -18.38 26.40
C ILE A 403 14.78 -17.26 25.52
N SER A 404 13.48 -16.99 25.67
CA SER A 404 12.74 -15.94 24.96
C SER A 404 12.55 -14.67 25.80
N GLY A 405 12.70 -14.76 27.14
CA GLY A 405 12.53 -13.61 28.02
C GLY A 405 13.21 -13.80 29.38
N ILE A 406 13.42 -12.70 30.06
CA ILE A 406 14.01 -12.64 31.41
C ILE A 406 13.05 -11.83 32.27
N GLU A 407 12.47 -12.47 33.29
CA GLU A 407 11.70 -11.81 34.33
C GLU A 407 12.63 -11.47 35.49
N SER A 408 13.08 -10.22 35.59
CA SER A 408 13.77 -9.73 36.78
C SER A 408 12.76 -9.13 37.74
N ASN A 409 12.77 -9.60 38.99
CA ASN A 409 11.89 -9.11 40.06
C ASN A 409 12.25 -7.69 40.54
N GLU A 410 12.97 -6.88 39.76
CA GLU A 410 13.34 -5.49 40.09
C GLU A 410 12.19 -4.48 39.94
N ALA A 411 11.09 -4.84 39.29
CA ALA A 411 9.94 -3.94 39.11
C ALA A 411 9.12 -3.67 40.39
N ALA A 412 9.34 -4.45 41.47
CA ALA A 412 8.61 -4.26 42.73
C ALA A 412 9.26 -3.23 43.70
N ALA A 413 10.50 -2.85 43.46
CA ALA A 413 11.25 -1.96 44.41
C ALA A 413 11.04 -0.46 44.12
N THR A 414 10.55 -0.05 42.99
CA THR A 414 10.42 1.37 42.58
C THR A 414 9.07 2.01 42.92
N GLN A 415 8.10 1.27 43.47
CA GLN A 415 6.77 1.81 43.83
C GLN A 415 6.65 2.33 45.27
N ASN A 416 7.68 2.22 46.11
CA ASN A 416 7.64 2.65 47.51
C ASN A 416 8.56 3.83 47.83
N MET A 417 8.68 4.84 46.98
CA MET A 417 9.18 6.13 47.40
C MET A 417 8.02 7.02 47.89
N PRO A 418 8.02 7.44 49.18
CA PRO A 418 7.01 8.38 49.67
C PRO A 418 7.17 9.72 48.90
N ARG A 419 6.10 10.18 48.30
CA ARG A 419 6.01 11.51 47.70
C ARG A 419 6.24 12.56 48.79
N MET A 420 7.44 13.16 48.81
CA MET A 420 7.69 14.38 49.57
C MET A 420 6.91 15.52 48.93
N GLY A 421 6.13 16.18 49.81
CA GLY A 421 5.14 17.20 49.49
C GLY A 421 5.69 18.38 48.68
N GLY A 422 4.94 18.72 47.64
CA GLY A 422 5.17 19.89 46.82
C GLY A 422 4.97 21.19 47.58
N PHE A 423 5.97 22.05 47.56
CA PHE A 423 5.86 23.45 47.95
C PHE A 423 4.96 24.17 46.94
N ARG A 424 3.77 24.62 47.43
CA ARG A 424 2.92 25.60 46.75
C ARG A 424 3.70 26.92 46.64
N ARG A 425 3.96 27.37 45.43
CA ARG A 425 4.18 28.79 45.13
C ARG A 425 2.88 29.39 44.69
N GLY A 426 2.43 30.41 45.49
CA GLY A 426 1.27 31.22 45.23
C GLY A 426 1.48 32.22 44.06
N PRO A 427 0.39 32.87 43.62
CA PRO A 427 0.33 33.65 42.39
C PRO A 427 0.88 35.05 42.57
N PHE A 428 1.63 35.52 41.56
CA PHE A 428 1.63 36.91 41.15
C PHE A 428 1.57 36.95 39.64
#